data_dd31e867c410a0ab32958c386875fa82
#
_entry.id   dd31e867c410a0ab32958c386875fa82
#
_cell.length_a   1.000
_cell.length_b   1.000
_cell.length_c   1.000
_cell.angle_alpha   90.00
_cell.angle_beta   90.00
_cell.angle_gamma   90.00
#
_symmetry.space_group_name_H-M   'P 1'
#
loop_
_entity.id
_entity.type
_entity.pdbx_description
1 polymer ?
#
loop_
_entity_poly.entity_id
_entity_poly.type
_entity_poly.pdbx_seq_one_letter_code
_entity_poly.pdbx_strand_id
1 'polypeptide(L)'
;MQNCDHIPTPLADAERREFVAYGKGAPVHATLAYHWARMIEMLFAAETIKDLLNDDDISGSDLVVTGKLATEGVGVIEAPRGTLFHHYRVGDDDLVTMANLIVSTTNNNQAMNTAVREVAKRYLDGRELTEGLLNHIEVA
;
A
#
# COMPACT_ATOMS: atom_id res chain seq x y z
N MET A 1 1.53 0.37 -8.78
CA MET A 1 1.83 1.36 -9.85
C MET A 1 2.54 0.71 -11.04
N GLN A 2 3.70 0.11 -10.88
CA GLN A 2 4.51 -0.43 -11.98
C GLN A 2 3.98 -1.77 -12.55
N ASN A 3 3.28 -2.56 -11.76
CA ASN A 3 2.70 -3.85 -12.15
C ASN A 3 1.23 -3.73 -12.65
N CYS A 4 0.74 -2.52 -12.76
CA CYS A 4 -0.61 -2.22 -13.21
C CYS A 4 -0.58 -1.86 -14.70
N ASP A 5 -1.40 -2.50 -15.52
CA ASP A 5 -1.44 -2.24 -16.96
C ASP A 5 -2.09 -0.89 -17.27
N HIS A 6 -3.09 -0.50 -16.48
CA HIS A 6 -3.77 0.79 -16.61
C HIS A 6 -4.44 1.18 -15.29
N ILE A 7 -4.76 2.45 -15.15
CA ILE A 7 -5.67 2.98 -14.11
C ILE A 7 -6.99 3.34 -14.80
N PRO A 8 -8.16 2.99 -14.22
CA PRO A 8 -9.45 3.17 -14.91
C PRO A 8 -9.87 4.62 -15.10
N THR A 9 -9.18 5.59 -14.50
CA THR A 9 -9.45 7.02 -14.65
C THR A 9 -8.43 7.71 -15.56
N PRO A 10 -8.85 8.68 -16.40
CA PRO A 10 -8.03 9.15 -17.51
C PRO A 10 -6.82 9.98 -17.10
N LEU A 11 -6.93 10.85 -16.09
CA LEU A 11 -5.81 11.70 -15.68
C LEU A 11 -4.77 10.89 -14.90
N ALA A 12 -5.22 10.03 -13.99
CA ALA A 12 -4.33 9.17 -13.23
C ALA A 12 -3.60 8.17 -14.15
N ASP A 13 -4.27 7.63 -15.18
CA ASP A 13 -3.60 6.74 -16.13
C ASP A 13 -2.59 7.48 -17.02
N ALA A 14 -2.86 8.71 -17.39
CA ALA A 14 -1.87 9.53 -18.10
C ALA A 14 -0.60 9.73 -17.26
N GLU A 15 -0.74 10.13 -16.01
CA GLU A 15 0.38 10.27 -15.07
C GLU A 15 1.10 8.94 -14.79
N ARG A 16 0.37 7.83 -14.69
CA ARG A 16 0.97 6.50 -14.57
C ARG A 16 1.89 6.18 -15.75
N ARG A 17 1.48 6.52 -16.97
CA ARG A 17 2.31 6.31 -18.17
C ARG A 17 3.59 7.12 -18.12
N GLU A 18 3.52 8.37 -17.68
CA GLU A 18 4.71 9.22 -17.47
C GLU A 18 5.64 8.61 -16.42
N PHE A 19 5.07 8.13 -15.29
CA PHE A 19 5.83 7.45 -14.26
C PHE A 19 6.55 6.20 -14.77
N VAL A 20 5.88 5.36 -15.54
CA VAL A 20 6.47 4.15 -16.12
C VAL A 20 7.53 4.51 -17.16
N ALA A 21 7.27 5.52 -18.00
CA ALA A 21 8.22 6.00 -19.00
C ALA A 21 9.52 6.54 -18.37
N TYR A 22 9.44 7.16 -17.20
CA TYR A 22 10.61 7.60 -16.42
C TYR A 22 11.56 6.44 -16.11
N GLY A 23 11.05 5.24 -15.89
CA GLY A 23 11.83 4.03 -15.63
C GLY A 23 12.59 3.49 -16.85
N LYS A 24 12.30 3.96 -18.07
CA LYS A 24 12.93 3.53 -19.33
C LYS A 24 12.98 2.00 -19.50
N GLY A 25 11.91 1.31 -19.14
CA GLY A 25 11.78 -0.14 -19.20
C GLY A 25 12.31 -0.89 -17.97
N ALA A 26 12.82 -0.20 -16.98
CA ALA A 26 13.20 -0.76 -15.68
C ALA A 26 12.26 -0.25 -14.56
N PRO A 27 12.13 -0.98 -13.44
CA PRO A 27 11.42 -0.49 -12.28
C PRO A 27 12.00 0.82 -11.74
N VAL A 28 11.13 1.75 -11.33
CA VAL A 28 11.52 3.02 -10.73
C VAL A 28 11.84 2.81 -9.25
N HIS A 29 13.10 2.93 -8.88
CA HIS A 29 13.60 2.72 -7.51
C HIS A 29 14.05 4.01 -6.82
N ALA A 30 13.87 5.17 -7.46
CA ALA A 30 14.22 6.45 -6.85
C ALA A 30 13.34 6.72 -5.64
N THR A 31 13.95 7.07 -4.49
CA THR A 31 13.24 7.26 -3.21
C THR A 31 12.09 8.27 -3.33
N LEU A 32 12.32 9.42 -3.97
CA LEU A 32 11.28 10.43 -4.16
C LEU A 32 10.18 10.02 -5.14
N ALA A 33 10.39 9.00 -5.97
CA ALA A 33 9.38 8.49 -6.88
C ALA A 33 8.21 7.83 -6.14
N TYR A 34 8.38 7.40 -4.88
CA TYR A 34 7.27 6.94 -4.04
C TYR A 34 6.23 8.05 -3.80
N HIS A 35 6.66 9.29 -3.64
CA HIS A 35 5.75 10.43 -3.51
C HIS A 35 4.98 10.66 -4.80
N TRP A 36 5.63 10.58 -5.95
CA TRP A 36 4.95 10.69 -7.25
C TRP A 36 3.90 9.57 -7.41
N ALA A 37 4.27 8.33 -7.12
CA ALA A 37 3.32 7.21 -7.16
C ALA A 37 2.09 7.44 -6.26
N ARG A 38 2.27 7.97 -5.03
CA ARG A 38 1.17 8.31 -4.13
C ARG A 38 0.29 9.45 -4.67
N MET A 39 0.89 10.46 -5.33
CA MET A 39 0.13 11.53 -5.95
C MET A 39 -0.74 11.03 -7.11
N ILE A 40 -0.26 10.05 -7.88
CA ILE A 40 -1.05 9.38 -8.92
C ILE A 40 -2.24 8.64 -8.29
N GLU A 41 -2.03 7.92 -7.19
CA GLU A 41 -3.11 7.23 -6.46
C GLU A 41 -4.11 8.22 -5.86
N MET A 42 -3.66 9.36 -5.36
CA MET A 42 -4.54 10.43 -4.88
C MET A 42 -5.38 11.01 -6.02
N LEU A 43 -4.79 11.21 -7.20
CA LEU A 43 -5.51 11.68 -8.39
C LEU A 43 -6.56 10.66 -8.82
N PHE A 44 -6.20 9.37 -8.86
CA PHE A 44 -7.16 8.28 -9.10
C PHE A 44 -8.32 8.31 -8.11
N ALA A 45 -8.03 8.44 -6.81
CA ALA A 45 -9.07 8.52 -5.80
C ALA A 45 -9.99 9.73 -6.00
N ALA A 46 -9.44 10.89 -6.34
CA ALA A 46 -10.23 12.10 -6.60
C ALA A 46 -11.14 11.98 -7.84
N GLU A 47 -10.62 11.42 -8.93
CA GLU A 47 -11.42 11.13 -10.13
C GLU A 47 -12.53 10.12 -9.81
N THR A 48 -12.21 9.03 -9.08
CA THR A 48 -13.18 8.02 -8.68
C THR A 48 -14.27 8.58 -7.76
N ILE A 49 -13.91 9.44 -6.79
CA ILE A 49 -14.89 10.12 -5.94
C ILE A 49 -15.87 10.95 -6.78
N LYS A 50 -15.34 11.69 -7.76
CA LYS A 50 -16.19 12.48 -8.68
C LYS A 50 -17.15 11.58 -9.45
N ASP A 51 -16.69 10.44 -9.95
CA ASP A 51 -17.52 9.51 -10.70
C ASP A 51 -18.59 8.87 -9.80
N LEU A 52 -18.21 8.40 -8.62
CA LEU A 52 -19.14 7.81 -7.64
C LEU A 52 -20.21 8.81 -7.14
N LEU A 53 -19.87 10.09 -7.00
CA LEU A 53 -20.85 11.12 -6.61
C LEU A 53 -21.92 11.37 -7.70
N ASN A 54 -21.68 10.97 -8.93
CA ASN A 54 -22.62 11.04 -10.03
C ASN A 54 -23.25 9.69 -10.36
N ASP A 55 -22.99 8.66 -9.58
CA ASP A 55 -23.56 7.33 -9.75
C ASP A 55 -24.92 7.27 -9.05
N ASP A 56 -25.95 6.84 -9.76
CA ASP A 56 -27.32 6.73 -9.24
C ASP A 56 -27.40 5.72 -8.08
N ASP A 57 -26.54 4.72 -8.06
CA ASP A 57 -26.47 3.69 -7.02
C ASP A 57 -26.10 4.25 -5.64
N ILE A 58 -25.51 5.45 -5.56
CA ILE A 58 -25.18 6.12 -4.28
C ILE A 58 -26.44 6.37 -3.41
N SER A 59 -27.60 6.49 -4.06
CA SER A 59 -28.90 6.67 -3.42
C SER A 59 -29.68 5.35 -3.27
N GLY A 60 -29.06 4.22 -3.62
CA GLY A 60 -29.67 2.90 -3.55
C GLY A 60 -30.02 2.49 -2.13
N SER A 61 -31.10 1.71 -2.00
CA SER A 61 -31.58 1.18 -0.72
C SER A 61 -31.22 -0.28 -0.46
N ASP A 62 -30.68 -0.98 -1.45
CA ASP A 62 -30.28 -2.38 -1.36
C ASP A 62 -28.94 -2.52 -0.64
N LEU A 63 -28.95 -2.29 0.67
CA LEU A 63 -27.74 -2.21 1.51
C LEU A 63 -27.32 -3.55 2.11
N VAL A 64 -28.10 -4.61 1.97
CA VAL A 64 -27.85 -5.90 2.59
C VAL A 64 -27.94 -7.02 1.55
N VAL A 65 -26.87 -7.77 1.40
CA VAL A 65 -26.83 -8.97 0.58
C VAL A 65 -26.80 -10.20 1.48
N THR A 66 -27.71 -11.15 1.21
CA THR A 66 -27.70 -12.46 1.91
C THR A 66 -26.89 -13.46 1.10
N GLY A 67 -26.05 -14.24 1.76
CA GLY A 67 -25.23 -15.27 1.14
C GLY A 67 -25.09 -16.50 2.02
N LYS A 68 -24.39 -17.50 1.53
CA LYS A 68 -24.02 -18.67 2.36
C LYS A 68 -22.94 -18.25 3.35
N LEU A 69 -23.11 -18.67 4.60
CA LEU A 69 -22.07 -18.51 5.61
C LEU A 69 -20.85 -19.34 5.20
N ALA A 70 -19.68 -18.74 5.28
CA ALA A 70 -18.40 -19.40 5.12
C ALA A 70 -17.67 -19.39 6.47
N THR A 71 -17.14 -20.55 6.86
CA THR A 71 -16.38 -20.69 8.12
C THR A 71 -14.91 -20.29 7.97
N GLU A 72 -14.47 -20.01 6.76
CA GLU A 72 -13.11 -19.55 6.45
C GLU A 72 -13.16 -18.50 5.32
N GLY A 73 -12.37 -17.44 5.47
CA GLY A 73 -12.28 -16.40 4.47
C GLY A 73 -10.91 -15.74 4.43
N VAL A 74 -10.48 -15.37 3.22
CA VAL A 74 -9.26 -14.58 2.98
C VAL A 74 -9.65 -13.30 2.28
N GLY A 75 -9.34 -12.16 2.90
CA GLY A 75 -9.45 -10.85 2.29
C GLY A 75 -8.07 -10.30 1.93
N VAL A 76 -7.97 -9.66 0.78
CA VAL A 76 -6.75 -9.00 0.31
C VAL A 76 -7.11 -7.60 -0.13
N ILE A 77 -6.36 -6.61 0.34
CA ILE A 77 -6.54 -5.22 -0.05
C ILE A 77 -5.19 -4.53 -0.23
N GLU A 78 -5.11 -3.62 -1.18
CA GLU A 78 -3.98 -2.72 -1.31
C GLU A 78 -4.13 -1.59 -0.28
N ALA A 79 -3.12 -1.45 0.57
CA ALA A 79 -3.04 -0.38 1.56
C ALA A 79 -1.91 0.61 1.19
N PRO A 80 -1.86 1.82 1.76
CA PRO A 80 -0.87 2.84 1.37
C PRO A 80 0.59 2.41 1.51
N ARG A 81 0.88 1.39 2.33
CA ARG A 81 2.23 0.88 2.58
C ARG A 81 2.48 -0.51 2.02
N GLY A 82 1.55 -1.05 1.23
CA GLY A 82 1.67 -2.38 0.60
C GLY A 82 0.41 -3.22 0.76
N THR A 83 0.49 -4.48 0.40
CA THR A 83 -0.64 -5.41 0.41
C THR A 83 -0.93 -5.91 1.82
N LEU A 84 -2.20 -5.85 2.22
CA LEU A 84 -2.72 -6.35 3.48
C LEU A 84 -3.51 -7.64 3.23
N PHE A 85 -3.18 -8.71 3.95
CA PHE A 85 -3.91 -9.97 3.94
C PHE A 85 -4.55 -10.21 5.30
N HIS A 86 -5.84 -10.55 5.27
CA HIS A 86 -6.60 -11.00 6.42
C HIS A 86 -7.12 -12.40 6.16
N HIS A 87 -6.79 -13.35 7.02
CA HIS A 87 -7.28 -14.72 6.94
C HIS A 87 -7.89 -15.12 8.28
N TYR A 88 -9.17 -15.50 8.27
CA TYR A 88 -9.91 -15.86 9.46
C TYR A 88 -10.58 -17.21 9.30
N ARG A 89 -10.70 -17.92 10.42
CA ARG A 89 -11.64 -19.04 10.60
C ARG A 89 -12.58 -18.73 11.74
N VAL A 90 -13.84 -19.13 11.57
CA VAL A 90 -14.92 -18.93 12.51
C VAL A 90 -15.47 -20.29 12.90
N GLY A 91 -15.72 -20.51 14.18
CA GLY A 91 -16.34 -21.72 14.71
C GLY A 91 -17.86 -21.74 14.53
N ASP A 92 -18.47 -22.85 14.96
CA ASP A 92 -19.93 -23.03 14.91
C ASP A 92 -20.69 -22.09 15.86
N ASP A 93 -19.98 -21.44 16.77
CA ASP A 93 -20.47 -20.44 17.73
C ASP A 93 -20.27 -19.00 17.23
N ASP A 94 -19.95 -18.82 15.96
CA ASP A 94 -19.65 -17.53 15.31
C ASP A 94 -18.43 -16.79 15.91
N LEU A 95 -17.61 -17.47 16.72
CA LEU A 95 -16.38 -16.87 17.26
C LEU A 95 -15.18 -17.17 16.36
N VAL A 96 -14.25 -16.22 16.29
CA VAL A 96 -12.99 -16.39 15.55
C VAL A 96 -12.11 -17.42 16.23
N THR A 97 -11.83 -18.52 15.54
CA THR A 97 -10.96 -19.62 16.02
C THR A 97 -9.53 -19.50 15.49
N MET A 98 -9.32 -18.77 14.39
CA MET A 98 -8.00 -18.49 13.83
C MET A 98 -8.00 -17.12 13.14
N ALA A 99 -6.97 -16.34 13.40
CA ALA A 99 -6.65 -15.12 12.68
C ALA A 99 -5.19 -15.16 12.24
N ASN A 100 -4.95 -14.96 10.95
CA ASN A 100 -3.63 -14.77 10.38
C ASN A 100 -3.61 -13.48 9.58
N LEU A 101 -2.77 -12.54 10.00
CA LEU A 101 -2.68 -11.21 9.43
C LEU A 101 -1.28 -10.98 8.88
N ILE A 102 -1.18 -10.73 7.58
CA ILE A 102 0.03 -10.22 6.97
C ILE A 102 -0.21 -8.73 6.72
N VAL A 103 0.25 -7.92 7.66
CA VAL A 103 0.09 -6.46 7.60
C VAL A 103 0.98 -5.91 6.48
N SER A 104 0.51 -4.88 5.78
CA SER A 104 1.21 -4.30 4.64
C SER A 104 2.67 -3.92 4.95
N THR A 105 2.96 -3.40 6.14
CA THR A 105 4.32 -3.08 6.58
C THR A 105 5.18 -4.30 6.89
N THR A 106 4.58 -5.46 7.17
CA THR A 106 5.34 -6.71 7.36
C THR A 106 6.15 -7.08 6.12
N ASN A 107 5.59 -6.83 4.94
CA ASN A 107 6.28 -7.07 3.66
C ASN A 107 7.50 -6.15 3.46
N ASN A 108 7.56 -5.03 4.18
CA ASN A 108 8.61 -4.03 4.06
C ASN A 108 9.75 -4.23 5.07
N ASN A 109 9.63 -5.15 6.02
CA ASN A 109 10.60 -5.33 7.10
C ASN A 109 12.04 -5.55 6.59
N GLN A 110 12.22 -6.35 5.54
CA GLN A 110 13.54 -6.60 4.98
C GLN A 110 14.16 -5.32 4.39
N ALA A 111 13.35 -4.54 3.66
CA ALA A 111 13.79 -3.28 3.07
C ALA A 111 14.15 -2.25 4.16
N MET A 112 13.31 -2.13 5.19
CA MET A 112 13.54 -1.24 6.34
C MET A 112 14.82 -1.64 7.09
N ASN A 113 15.01 -2.93 7.39
CA ASN A 113 16.23 -3.42 8.05
C ASN A 113 17.48 -3.16 7.21
N THR A 114 17.37 -3.24 5.90
CA THR A 114 18.48 -2.93 4.99
C THR A 114 18.79 -1.44 5.01
N ALA A 115 17.77 -0.58 4.91
CA ALA A 115 17.93 0.88 4.95
C ALA A 115 18.62 1.31 6.26
N VAL A 116 18.09 0.88 7.41
CA VAL A 116 18.69 1.17 8.72
C VAL A 116 20.15 0.71 8.80
N ARG A 117 20.44 -0.50 8.32
CA ARG A 117 21.81 -1.05 8.32
C ARG A 117 22.77 -0.21 7.47
N GLU A 118 22.34 0.19 6.28
CA GLU A 118 23.20 0.97 5.37
C GLU A 118 23.43 2.38 5.91
N VAL A 119 22.42 3.01 6.49
CA VAL A 119 22.56 4.32 7.15
C VAL A 119 23.48 4.19 8.36
N ALA A 120 23.27 3.19 9.21
CA ALA A 120 24.14 2.95 10.37
C ALA A 120 25.60 2.75 9.98
N LYS A 121 25.87 1.92 8.97
CA LYS A 121 27.24 1.73 8.44
C LYS A 121 27.88 3.03 7.96
N ARG A 122 27.10 3.88 7.31
CA ARG A 122 27.59 5.13 6.71
C ARG A 122 27.90 6.20 7.75
N TYR A 123 27.10 6.28 8.81
CA TYR A 123 27.14 7.40 9.76
C TYR A 123 27.68 7.03 11.13
N LEU A 124 27.60 5.76 11.55
CA LEU A 124 28.06 5.32 12.89
C LEU A 124 29.45 4.68 12.90
N ASP A 125 30.19 4.72 11.82
CA ASP A 125 31.47 4.08 11.60
C ASP A 125 32.54 4.56 12.63
N GLY A 126 32.50 3.98 13.83
CA GLY A 126 33.43 4.28 14.95
C GLY A 126 33.32 5.68 15.55
N ARG A 127 32.32 6.46 15.18
CA ARG A 127 32.08 7.81 15.72
C ARG A 127 31.36 7.75 17.06
N GLU A 128 31.57 8.79 17.87
CA GLU A 128 30.75 8.99 19.06
C GLU A 128 29.27 9.13 18.70
N LEU A 129 28.41 8.42 19.43
CA LEU A 129 26.97 8.47 19.24
C LEU A 129 26.42 9.81 19.69
N THR A 130 25.96 10.61 18.75
CA THR A 130 25.25 11.86 19.01
C THR A 130 23.80 11.72 18.62
N GLU A 131 22.93 12.54 19.21
CA GLU A 131 21.50 12.56 18.85
C GLU A 131 21.30 12.85 17.36
N GLY A 132 22.10 13.76 16.78
CA GLY A 132 22.05 14.04 15.34
C GLY A 132 22.41 12.84 14.46
N LEU A 133 23.29 11.95 14.89
CA LEU A 133 23.60 10.70 14.18
C LEU A 133 22.46 9.67 14.31
N LEU A 134 21.80 9.61 15.46
CA LEU A 134 20.65 8.74 15.67
C LEU A 134 19.47 9.16 14.81
N ASN A 135 19.24 10.47 14.65
CA ASN A 135 18.20 11.00 13.76
C ASN A 135 18.39 10.56 12.29
N HIS A 136 19.62 10.37 11.82
CA HIS A 136 19.85 9.80 10.48
C HIS A 136 19.32 8.38 10.34
N ILE A 137 19.33 7.61 11.41
CA ILE A 137 18.78 6.24 11.43
C ILE A 137 17.25 6.27 11.49
N GLU A 138 16.69 7.19 12.27
CA GLU A 138 15.23 7.34 12.41
C GLU A 138 14.55 7.76 11.10
N VAL A 139 15.26 8.50 10.25
CA VAL A 139 14.75 8.96 8.94
C VAL A 139 14.89 7.90 7.87
N ALA A 140 15.67 6.84 8.07
CA ALA A 140 15.90 5.77 7.11
C ALA A 140 14.72 4.82 6.98
#